data_f4ddc7a26e8ebb37313d32b2a4d88088
#
_entry.id   f4ddc7a26e8ebb37313d32b2a4d88088
#
_cell.length_a   1.000
_cell.length_b   1.000
_cell.length_c   1.000
_cell.angle_alpha   90.00
_cell.angle_beta   90.00
_cell.angle_gamma   90.00
#
_symmetry.space_group_name_H-M   'P 1'
#
loop_
_entity.id
_entity.type
_entity.pdbx_description
1 polymer ?
#
loop_
_entity_poly.entity_id
_entity_poly.type
_entity_poly.pdbx_seq_one_letter_code
_entity_poly.pdbx_strand_id
1 'polypeptide(L)'
;MKRLLALLLVTSSILAQAWEPIKPVTVIVGNTPGAGNELAFRKLAEIVQVTNPKFVYVVSNIPGADSVVAQNKFLDSPNDGYTVNLPSHMSTYVTNDIWEKSVKKFKYDDFTDVVTMGKSPLVLVASIKSTVTTPEEFIRLIRVTSGPISVAVGGGAHRTAFEYLMEKGHGNRDLVKPVKFNGPAPAVASVAGYDGRLGTEFGIMPIAVAKPLVEAGRVRAIGFTGTRKMSQFPDVPLLKDVAPGINVYAAWSLELPKGTAPDIVAWYQQQFSTAIKSREYAEWMDSNVVFYEDAELTPAGLRKQMDSLRRTFLPVLERLDLSKE
;
A
#
# COMPACT_ATOMS: atom_id res chain seq x y z
N MET A 1 -67.91 -39.57 6.09
CA MET A 1 -66.61 -39.89 5.46
C MET A 1 -65.95 -38.58 5.05
N LYS A 2 -65.09 -38.04 5.90
CA LYS A 2 -64.32 -36.77 5.62
C LYS A 2 -62.96 -37.16 5.10
N ARG A 3 -62.63 -36.83 3.82
CA ARG A 3 -61.31 -37.02 3.22
C ARG A 3 -60.52 -35.82 3.62
N LEU A 4 -59.49 -35.99 4.45
CA LEU A 4 -58.37 -35.01 4.67
C LEU A 4 -57.44 -35.05 3.48
N LEU A 5 -57.41 -33.96 2.74
CA LEU A 5 -56.37 -33.72 1.71
C LEU A 5 -55.17 -33.11 2.41
N ALA A 6 -54.10 -33.88 2.63
CA ALA A 6 -52.84 -33.37 3.13
C ALA A 6 -52.08 -32.74 1.95
N LEU A 7 -51.98 -31.40 1.96
CA LEU A 7 -51.16 -30.63 0.99
C LEU A 7 -49.68 -30.69 1.46
N LEU A 8 -48.85 -31.50 0.81
CA LEU A 8 -47.42 -31.50 1.00
C LEU A 8 -46.87 -30.24 0.34
N LEU A 9 -46.53 -29.25 1.14
CA LEU A 9 -45.70 -28.11 0.74
C LEU A 9 -44.24 -28.62 0.60
N VAL A 10 -43.85 -28.96 -0.61
CA VAL A 10 -42.43 -29.15 -0.96
C VAL A 10 -41.80 -27.78 -0.99
N THR A 11 -41.17 -27.35 0.09
CA THR A 11 -40.29 -26.20 0.12
C THR A 11 -38.99 -26.58 -0.61
N SER A 12 -38.93 -26.30 -1.90
CA SER A 12 -37.68 -26.35 -2.66
C SER A 12 -36.75 -25.28 -2.09
N SER A 13 -35.85 -25.68 -1.20
CA SER A 13 -34.71 -24.87 -0.81
C SER A 13 -33.86 -24.69 -2.06
N ILE A 14 -34.02 -23.55 -2.75
CA ILE A 14 -33.05 -23.11 -3.76
C ILE A 14 -31.76 -22.89 -2.97
N LEU A 15 -30.87 -23.85 -3.02
CA LEU A 15 -29.47 -23.64 -2.61
C LEU A 15 -28.97 -22.53 -3.51
N ALA A 16 -28.96 -21.31 -3.00
CA ALA A 16 -28.29 -20.20 -3.66
C ALA A 16 -26.84 -20.64 -3.87
N GLN A 17 -26.49 -20.92 -5.11
CA GLN A 17 -25.11 -21.29 -5.46
C GLN A 17 -24.25 -20.08 -5.09
N ALA A 18 -23.32 -20.27 -4.13
CA ALA A 18 -22.40 -19.22 -3.75
C ALA A 18 -21.64 -18.78 -4.99
N TRP A 19 -21.54 -17.47 -5.18
CA TRP A 19 -20.78 -16.91 -6.31
C TRP A 19 -19.33 -17.41 -6.30
N GLU A 20 -18.84 -17.78 -7.45
CA GLU A 20 -17.41 -18.06 -7.70
C GLU A 20 -17.02 -17.54 -9.08
N PRO A 21 -15.75 -17.12 -9.30
CA PRO A 21 -15.32 -16.64 -10.62
C PRO A 21 -15.25 -17.82 -11.62
N ILE A 22 -15.87 -17.62 -12.79
CA ILE A 22 -15.87 -18.57 -13.91
C ILE A 22 -15.11 -18.05 -15.15
N LYS A 23 -14.59 -16.82 -15.08
CA LYS A 23 -13.76 -16.17 -16.10
C LYS A 23 -12.64 -15.38 -15.42
N PRO A 24 -11.57 -14.98 -16.14
CA PRO A 24 -10.47 -14.23 -15.56
C PRO A 24 -10.91 -12.93 -14.89
N VAL A 25 -10.33 -12.65 -13.71
CA VAL A 25 -10.52 -11.42 -12.95
C VAL A 25 -9.45 -10.42 -13.35
N THR A 26 -9.85 -9.21 -13.70
CA THR A 26 -8.94 -8.08 -13.94
C THR A 26 -8.52 -7.46 -12.60
N VAL A 27 -7.21 -7.34 -12.38
CA VAL A 27 -6.64 -6.77 -11.16
C VAL A 27 -6.00 -5.44 -11.48
N ILE A 28 -6.60 -4.34 -11.05
CA ILE A 28 -6.10 -2.99 -11.30
C ILE A 28 -5.10 -2.61 -10.21
N VAL A 29 -3.90 -2.17 -10.64
CA VAL A 29 -2.80 -1.73 -9.78
C VAL A 29 -2.33 -0.35 -10.23
N GLY A 30 -2.38 0.63 -9.33
CA GLY A 30 -2.02 2.03 -9.64
C GLY A 30 -0.52 2.33 -9.65
N ASN A 31 0.32 1.30 -9.58
CA ASN A 31 1.78 1.41 -9.53
C ASN A 31 2.42 0.67 -10.70
N THR A 32 3.70 0.97 -10.98
CA THR A 32 4.52 0.15 -11.87
C THR A 32 4.68 -1.27 -11.31
N PRO A 33 4.93 -2.28 -12.17
CA PRO A 33 5.17 -3.65 -11.73
C PRO A 33 6.22 -3.76 -10.61
N GLY A 34 6.02 -4.71 -9.70
CA GLY A 34 6.91 -4.93 -8.55
C GLY A 34 6.61 -4.06 -7.32
N ALA A 35 5.50 -3.33 -7.30
CA ALA A 35 5.03 -2.64 -6.11
C ALA A 35 4.51 -3.62 -5.05
N GLY A 36 4.57 -3.22 -3.77
CA GLY A 36 4.23 -4.09 -2.64
C GLY A 36 2.80 -4.64 -2.66
N ASN A 37 1.82 -3.85 -3.11
CA ASN A 37 0.44 -4.30 -3.29
C ASN A 37 0.32 -5.41 -4.35
N GLU A 38 1.05 -5.30 -5.45
CA GLU A 38 1.06 -6.35 -6.48
C GLU A 38 1.75 -7.61 -5.98
N LEU A 39 2.91 -7.49 -5.32
CA LEU A 39 3.66 -8.63 -4.78
C LEU A 39 2.82 -9.40 -3.75
N ALA A 40 2.16 -8.69 -2.82
CA ALA A 40 1.27 -9.27 -1.83
C ALA A 40 0.09 -9.99 -2.48
N PHE A 41 -0.57 -9.35 -3.45
CA PHE A 41 -1.69 -9.95 -4.17
C PHE A 41 -1.27 -11.22 -4.93
N ARG A 42 -0.16 -11.19 -5.66
CA ARG A 42 0.32 -12.37 -6.42
C ARG A 42 0.56 -13.56 -5.51
N LYS A 43 1.18 -13.34 -4.33
CA LYS A 43 1.38 -14.41 -3.36
C LYS A 43 0.07 -14.94 -2.78
N LEU A 44 -0.86 -14.07 -2.44
CA LEU A 44 -2.19 -14.48 -1.97
C LEU A 44 -2.98 -15.22 -3.04
N ALA A 45 -2.96 -14.73 -4.28
CA ALA A 45 -3.65 -15.35 -5.41
C ALA A 45 -3.10 -16.76 -5.69
N GLU A 46 -1.78 -16.97 -5.61
CA GLU A 46 -1.14 -18.29 -5.70
C GLU A 46 -1.72 -19.26 -4.66
N ILE A 47 -1.83 -18.82 -3.41
CA ILE A 47 -2.40 -19.64 -2.31
C ILE A 47 -3.90 -19.92 -2.56
N VAL A 48 -4.67 -18.91 -2.98
CA VAL A 48 -6.09 -19.06 -3.31
C VAL A 48 -6.28 -20.07 -4.46
N GLN A 49 -5.42 -20.06 -5.47
CA GLN A 49 -5.47 -20.99 -6.62
C GLN A 49 -5.29 -22.45 -6.22
N VAL A 50 -4.61 -22.75 -5.11
CA VAL A 50 -4.47 -24.13 -4.62
C VAL A 50 -5.84 -24.74 -4.29
N THR A 51 -6.72 -23.97 -3.64
CA THR A 51 -8.07 -24.42 -3.24
C THR A 51 -9.14 -24.07 -4.28
N ASN A 52 -8.90 -23.07 -5.12
CA ASN A 52 -9.81 -22.57 -6.15
C ASN A 52 -9.09 -22.47 -7.51
N PRO A 53 -8.80 -23.59 -8.19
CA PRO A 53 -8.04 -23.59 -9.46
C PRO A 53 -8.72 -22.79 -10.59
N LYS A 54 -10.02 -22.53 -10.48
CA LYS A 54 -10.78 -21.68 -11.42
C LYS A 54 -10.50 -20.18 -11.25
N PHE A 55 -9.91 -19.76 -10.12
CA PHE A 55 -9.54 -18.38 -9.90
C PHE A 55 -8.35 -18.01 -10.77
N VAL A 56 -8.64 -17.44 -11.93
CA VAL A 56 -7.64 -16.92 -12.88
C VAL A 56 -7.69 -15.39 -12.86
N TYR A 57 -6.53 -14.75 -12.95
CA TYR A 57 -6.47 -13.28 -12.91
C TYR A 57 -5.47 -12.73 -13.93
N VAL A 58 -5.68 -11.47 -14.31
CA VAL A 58 -4.80 -10.68 -15.17
C VAL A 58 -4.51 -9.35 -14.47
N VAL A 59 -3.24 -9.07 -14.18
CA VAL A 59 -2.82 -7.80 -13.57
C VAL A 59 -2.69 -6.73 -14.64
N SER A 60 -3.31 -5.57 -14.39
CA SER A 60 -3.23 -4.36 -15.20
C SER A 60 -2.59 -3.24 -14.39
N ASN A 61 -1.31 -3.00 -14.62
CA ASN A 61 -0.60 -1.86 -14.01
C ASN A 61 -0.93 -0.58 -14.77
N ILE A 62 -1.48 0.43 -14.06
CA ILE A 62 -1.90 1.72 -14.61
C ILE A 62 -1.31 2.83 -13.74
N PRO A 63 0.00 3.09 -13.85
CA PRO A 63 0.64 4.13 -13.06
C PRO A 63 0.24 5.53 -13.50
N GLY A 64 0.33 6.49 -12.60
CA GLY A 64 0.11 7.92 -12.89
C GLY A 64 -0.62 8.65 -11.78
N ALA A 65 -0.24 9.91 -11.53
CA ALA A 65 -0.81 10.80 -10.52
C ALA A 65 -1.02 10.08 -9.16
N ASP A 66 0.01 9.46 -8.63
CA ASP A 66 -0.03 8.69 -7.37
C ASP A 66 -1.21 7.69 -7.31
N SER A 67 -1.37 6.89 -8.37
CA SER A 67 -2.45 5.91 -8.58
C SER A 67 -3.83 6.49 -8.96
N VAL A 68 -4.03 7.79 -9.05
CA VAL A 68 -5.34 8.39 -9.40
C VAL A 68 -5.83 7.92 -10.75
N VAL A 69 -4.96 7.76 -11.75
CA VAL A 69 -5.35 7.27 -13.08
C VAL A 69 -6.01 5.89 -13.00
N ALA A 70 -5.41 4.98 -12.23
CA ALA A 70 -5.96 3.65 -11.99
C ALA A 70 -7.29 3.69 -11.24
N GLN A 71 -7.37 4.50 -10.18
CA GLN A 71 -8.59 4.63 -9.37
C GLN A 71 -9.74 5.24 -10.17
N ASN A 72 -9.49 6.26 -10.99
CA ASN A 72 -10.50 6.83 -11.89
C ASN A 72 -11.01 5.79 -12.90
N LYS A 73 -10.11 4.93 -13.44
CA LYS A 73 -10.51 3.85 -14.35
C LYS A 73 -11.32 2.77 -13.61
N PHE A 74 -10.93 2.44 -12.38
CA PHE A 74 -11.64 1.46 -11.56
C PHE A 74 -13.06 1.92 -11.20
N LEU A 75 -13.28 3.22 -11.04
CA LEU A 75 -14.60 3.80 -10.75
C LEU A 75 -15.66 3.40 -11.79
N ASP A 76 -15.25 3.26 -13.06
CA ASP A 76 -16.13 2.90 -14.17
C ASP A 76 -16.26 1.38 -14.37
N SER A 77 -15.70 0.56 -13.47
CA SER A 77 -15.73 -0.91 -13.59
C SER A 77 -17.10 -1.47 -13.20
N PRO A 78 -17.59 -2.53 -13.88
CA PRO A 78 -18.79 -3.25 -13.45
C PRO A 78 -18.63 -3.86 -12.05
N ASN A 79 -19.72 -3.87 -11.28
CA ASN A 79 -19.76 -4.45 -9.93
C ASN A 79 -20.09 -5.97 -9.94
N ASP A 80 -19.69 -6.67 -10.99
CA ASP A 80 -19.96 -8.09 -11.26
C ASP A 80 -18.94 -9.08 -10.64
N GLY A 81 -17.95 -8.55 -9.90
CA GLY A 81 -16.90 -9.32 -9.24
C GLY A 81 -15.70 -9.68 -10.13
N TYR A 82 -15.66 -9.25 -11.40
CA TYR A 82 -14.54 -9.56 -12.31
C TYR A 82 -13.52 -8.43 -12.49
N THR A 83 -13.66 -7.38 -11.71
CA THR A 83 -12.62 -6.35 -11.58
C THR A 83 -12.37 -6.07 -10.11
N VAL A 84 -11.12 -6.18 -9.68
CA VAL A 84 -10.67 -5.85 -8.33
C VAL A 84 -9.60 -4.77 -8.38
N ASN A 85 -9.49 -4.01 -7.31
CA ASN A 85 -8.52 -2.94 -7.14
C ASN A 85 -7.56 -3.24 -5.99
N LEU A 86 -6.30 -2.86 -6.14
CA LEU A 86 -5.29 -2.99 -5.10
C LEU A 86 -4.76 -1.60 -4.71
N PRO A 87 -5.52 -0.81 -3.94
CA PRO A 87 -5.10 0.54 -3.58
C PRO A 87 -3.92 0.56 -2.61
N SER A 88 -3.18 1.65 -2.65
CA SER A 88 -2.27 2.05 -1.59
C SER A 88 -3.02 3.00 -0.66
N HIS A 89 -3.25 2.61 0.60
CA HIS A 89 -4.17 3.31 1.50
C HIS A 89 -3.85 4.80 1.65
N MET A 90 -2.58 5.13 1.93
CA MET A 90 -2.18 6.52 2.11
C MET A 90 -2.40 7.35 0.85
N SER A 91 -2.04 6.82 -0.33
CA SER A 91 -2.26 7.52 -1.60
C SER A 91 -3.75 7.71 -1.87
N THR A 92 -4.50 6.62 -1.91
CA THR A 92 -5.91 6.63 -2.35
C THR A 92 -6.82 7.40 -1.39
N TYR A 93 -6.60 7.26 -0.06
CA TYR A 93 -7.55 7.73 0.94
C TYR A 93 -7.09 8.95 1.74
N VAL A 94 -5.85 9.41 1.55
CA VAL A 94 -5.33 10.58 2.28
C VAL A 94 -4.70 11.58 1.33
N THR A 95 -3.57 11.22 0.69
CA THR A 95 -2.75 12.22 0.01
C THR A 95 -3.33 12.70 -1.31
N ASN A 96 -4.13 11.87 -2.00
CA ASN A 96 -4.79 12.27 -3.23
C ASN A 96 -5.90 13.31 -3.02
N ASP A 97 -6.44 13.45 -1.81
CA ASP A 97 -7.37 14.53 -1.45
C ASP A 97 -6.68 15.90 -1.39
N ILE A 98 -5.35 15.92 -1.31
CA ILE A 98 -4.53 17.13 -1.19
C ILE A 98 -3.74 17.37 -2.48
N TRP A 99 -2.90 16.41 -2.88
CA TRP A 99 -1.92 16.63 -3.94
C TRP A 99 -2.41 16.35 -5.35
N GLU A 100 -3.44 15.50 -5.50
CA GLU A 100 -3.98 15.11 -6.80
C GLU A 100 -5.46 15.52 -6.95
N LYS A 101 -5.93 16.46 -6.13
CA LYS A 101 -7.33 16.89 -6.05
C LYS A 101 -7.92 17.34 -7.41
N SER A 102 -7.11 17.96 -8.24
CA SER A 102 -7.56 18.48 -9.56
C SER A 102 -7.88 17.39 -10.57
N VAL A 103 -7.27 16.20 -10.44
CA VAL A 103 -7.44 15.08 -11.39
C VAL A 103 -8.21 13.90 -10.79
N LYS A 104 -8.43 13.91 -9.48
CA LYS A 104 -9.15 12.87 -8.76
C LYS A 104 -10.66 12.97 -8.99
N LYS A 105 -11.31 11.90 -9.48
CA LYS A 105 -12.75 11.82 -9.70
C LYS A 105 -13.52 11.01 -8.65
N PHE A 106 -12.84 10.10 -7.97
CA PHE A 106 -13.43 9.21 -6.96
C PHE A 106 -13.49 9.87 -5.57
N LYS A 107 -14.42 9.38 -4.76
CA LYS A 107 -14.58 9.74 -3.35
C LYS A 107 -14.19 8.56 -2.47
N TYR A 108 -14.02 8.83 -1.18
CA TYR A 108 -13.68 7.82 -0.17
C TYR A 108 -14.65 6.62 -0.15
N ASP A 109 -15.96 6.85 -0.38
CA ASP A 109 -17.01 5.83 -0.30
C ASP A 109 -17.40 5.23 -1.67
N ASP A 110 -16.59 5.43 -2.70
CA ASP A 110 -16.91 4.91 -4.02
C ASP A 110 -16.40 3.49 -4.27
N PHE A 111 -15.76 2.87 -3.28
CA PHE A 111 -15.24 1.51 -3.34
C PHE A 111 -15.82 0.65 -2.22
N THR A 112 -15.86 -0.66 -2.46
CA THR A 112 -16.29 -1.66 -1.48
C THR A 112 -15.06 -2.36 -0.91
N ASP A 113 -14.79 -2.13 0.37
CA ASP A 113 -13.69 -2.76 1.09
C ASP A 113 -13.91 -4.27 1.19
N VAL A 114 -12.84 -5.06 1.04
CA VAL A 114 -12.90 -6.52 1.18
C VAL A 114 -12.01 -6.98 2.33
N VAL A 115 -10.69 -6.84 2.18
CA VAL A 115 -9.70 -7.36 3.14
C VAL A 115 -8.37 -6.63 3.00
N THR A 116 -7.64 -6.43 4.11
CA THR A 116 -6.24 -6.02 4.03
C THR A 116 -5.40 -7.11 3.38
N MET A 117 -4.35 -6.71 2.67
CA MET A 117 -3.31 -7.64 2.21
C MET A 117 -2.02 -7.50 3.03
N GLY A 118 -2.00 -6.54 3.94
CA GLY A 118 -0.89 -6.26 4.82
C GLY A 118 -0.33 -4.85 4.69
N LYS A 119 0.66 -4.58 5.53
CA LYS A 119 1.37 -3.30 5.59
C LYS A 119 2.86 -3.55 5.80
N SER A 120 3.69 -2.67 5.23
CA SER A 120 5.16 -2.72 5.34
C SER A 120 5.69 -1.41 5.90
N PRO A 121 6.65 -1.43 6.83
CA PRO A 121 7.34 -0.23 7.26
C PRO A 121 8.02 0.44 6.08
N LEU A 122 8.10 1.76 6.13
CA LEU A 122 8.96 2.48 5.21
C LEU A 122 10.38 2.49 5.74
N VAL A 123 11.33 2.45 4.84
CA VAL A 123 12.75 2.61 5.12
C VAL A 123 13.26 3.87 4.45
N LEU A 124 13.99 4.70 5.20
CA LEU A 124 14.86 5.71 4.64
C LEU A 124 16.13 4.98 4.17
N VAL A 125 16.42 5.04 2.89
CA VAL A 125 17.63 4.48 2.30
C VAL A 125 18.53 5.59 1.78
N ALA A 126 19.83 5.31 1.79
CA ALA A 126 20.85 6.12 1.12
C ALA A 126 21.57 5.30 0.04
N SER A 127 22.08 5.98 -0.97
CA SER A 127 23.07 5.42 -1.86
C SER A 127 24.31 4.95 -1.07
N ILE A 128 24.95 3.88 -1.53
CA ILE A 128 26.21 3.42 -0.93
C ILE A 128 27.35 4.44 -1.07
N LYS A 129 27.19 5.43 -1.97
CA LYS A 129 28.13 6.55 -2.16
C LYS A 129 27.88 7.71 -1.19
N SER A 130 26.74 7.71 -0.48
CA SER A 130 26.47 8.72 0.54
C SER A 130 27.34 8.51 1.77
N THR A 131 27.78 9.61 2.37
CA THR A 131 28.48 9.60 3.67
C THR A 131 27.53 9.47 4.86
N VAL A 132 26.23 9.65 4.63
CA VAL A 132 25.18 9.54 5.65
C VAL A 132 24.87 8.07 5.92
N THR A 133 24.95 7.69 7.19
CA THR A 133 24.78 6.29 7.65
C THR A 133 23.73 6.13 8.75
N THR A 134 23.34 7.24 9.40
CA THR A 134 22.38 7.23 10.51
C THR A 134 21.23 8.24 10.30
N PRO A 135 20.09 8.06 10.98
CA PRO A 135 19.01 9.04 10.94
C PRO A 135 19.43 10.43 11.44
N GLU A 136 20.27 10.49 12.48
CA GLU A 136 20.76 11.75 13.06
C GLU A 136 21.61 12.52 12.06
N GLU A 137 22.46 11.81 11.30
CA GLU A 137 23.26 12.41 10.22
C GLU A 137 22.37 12.95 9.10
N PHE A 138 21.34 12.18 8.71
CA PHE A 138 20.36 12.66 7.72
C PHE A 138 19.62 13.91 8.19
N ILE A 139 19.10 13.92 9.43
CA ILE A 139 18.42 15.10 10.00
C ILE A 139 19.36 16.30 10.06
N ARG A 140 20.61 16.10 10.47
CA ARG A 140 21.60 17.17 10.46
C ARG A 140 21.85 17.68 9.05
N LEU A 141 22.05 16.78 8.07
CA LEU A 141 22.30 17.13 6.67
C LEU A 141 21.16 17.98 6.09
N ILE A 142 19.90 17.55 6.21
CA ILE A 142 18.77 18.29 5.64
C ILE A 142 18.54 19.67 6.27
N ARG A 143 19.04 19.88 7.50
CA ARG A 143 18.96 21.17 8.21
C ARG A 143 20.00 22.16 7.76
N VAL A 144 21.25 21.73 7.55
CA VAL A 144 22.40 22.63 7.34
C VAL A 144 22.96 22.57 5.92
N THR A 145 22.35 21.83 5.01
CA THR A 145 22.85 21.72 3.63
C THR A 145 22.97 23.09 2.96
N SER A 146 24.05 23.26 2.20
CA SER A 146 24.27 24.41 1.32
C SER A 146 24.07 24.08 -0.16
N GLY A 147 23.77 22.81 -0.48
CA GLY A 147 23.52 22.34 -1.84
C GLY A 147 22.20 21.55 -1.95
N PRO A 148 21.72 21.33 -3.17
CA PRO A 148 20.47 20.62 -3.41
C PRO A 148 20.57 19.15 -3.00
N ILE A 149 19.53 18.64 -2.31
CA ILE A 149 19.37 17.23 -1.95
C ILE A 149 18.06 16.72 -2.53
N SER A 150 18.13 15.60 -3.23
CA SER A 150 16.95 14.91 -3.78
C SER A 150 16.65 13.65 -2.98
N VAL A 151 15.37 13.47 -2.62
CA VAL A 151 14.88 12.28 -1.93
C VAL A 151 13.83 11.61 -2.80
N ALA A 152 14.09 10.37 -3.26
CA ALA A 152 13.16 9.61 -4.07
C ALA A 152 11.92 9.20 -3.26
N VAL A 153 10.74 9.49 -3.78
CA VAL A 153 9.45 9.07 -3.22
C VAL A 153 8.59 8.45 -4.33
N GLY A 154 8.00 7.30 -4.07
CA GLY A 154 7.22 6.55 -5.07
C GLY A 154 5.75 6.37 -4.67
N GLY A 155 5.18 7.26 -3.86
CA GLY A 155 3.79 7.22 -3.45
C GLY A 155 3.49 8.06 -2.22
N GLY A 156 2.21 8.22 -1.89
CA GLY A 156 1.73 9.10 -0.83
C GLY A 156 2.30 8.80 0.56
N ALA A 157 2.41 7.53 0.95
CA ALA A 157 3.01 7.17 2.23
C ALA A 157 4.49 7.62 2.32
N HIS A 158 5.24 7.44 1.23
CA HIS A 158 6.66 7.80 1.16
C HIS A 158 6.84 9.31 1.26
N ARG A 159 6.02 10.07 0.54
CA ARG A 159 6.02 11.54 0.61
C ARG A 159 5.59 12.01 2.00
N THR A 160 4.57 11.41 2.61
CA THR A 160 4.15 11.74 3.97
C THR A 160 5.28 11.55 4.98
N ALA A 161 6.02 10.43 4.89
CA ALA A 161 7.18 10.21 5.75
C ALA A 161 8.30 11.23 5.49
N PHE A 162 8.56 11.59 4.23
CA PHE A 162 9.49 12.66 3.88
C PHE A 162 9.08 13.98 4.54
N GLU A 163 7.82 14.39 4.41
CA GLU A 163 7.33 15.65 4.99
C GLU A 163 7.44 15.68 6.52
N TYR A 164 7.20 14.53 7.17
CA TYR A 164 7.42 14.39 8.61
C TYR A 164 8.90 14.60 9.00
N LEU A 165 9.83 13.98 8.25
CA LEU A 165 11.27 14.16 8.49
C LEU A 165 11.69 15.60 8.28
N MET A 166 11.16 16.27 7.25
CA MET A 166 11.42 17.68 6.98
C MET A 166 10.89 18.58 8.08
N GLU A 167 9.65 18.33 8.57
CA GLU A 167 9.05 19.13 9.66
C GLU A 167 9.83 18.92 10.97
N LYS A 168 10.01 17.68 11.41
CA LYS A 168 10.67 17.37 12.69
C LYS A 168 12.17 17.67 12.69
N GLY A 169 12.81 17.50 11.53
CA GLY A 169 14.21 17.82 11.30
C GLY A 169 14.48 19.31 11.10
N HIS A 170 13.47 20.16 10.97
CA HIS A 170 13.62 21.55 10.52
C HIS A 170 14.45 21.68 9.25
N GLY A 171 14.13 20.78 8.26
CA GLY A 171 14.86 20.69 7.01
C GLY A 171 14.70 21.94 6.14
N ASN A 172 15.77 22.26 5.42
CA ASN A 172 15.79 23.37 4.46
C ASN A 172 14.95 23.01 3.22
N ARG A 173 13.71 23.48 3.16
CA ARG A 173 12.76 23.18 2.08
C ARG A 173 13.14 23.80 0.73
N ASP A 174 14.02 24.78 0.69
CA ASP A 174 14.50 25.36 -0.57
C ASP A 174 15.49 24.45 -1.28
N LEU A 175 16.28 23.69 -0.51
CA LEU A 175 17.34 22.85 -1.01
C LEU A 175 17.03 21.34 -0.97
N VAL A 176 16.16 20.89 -0.09
CA VAL A 176 15.81 19.47 0.06
C VAL A 176 14.46 19.21 -0.57
N LYS A 177 14.42 18.48 -1.70
CA LYS A 177 13.21 18.27 -2.48
C LYS A 177 12.87 16.78 -2.65
N PRO A 178 11.58 16.42 -2.60
CA PRO A 178 11.15 15.08 -3.01
C PRO A 178 11.16 14.97 -4.53
N VAL A 179 11.70 13.87 -5.05
CA VAL A 179 11.60 13.51 -6.47
C VAL A 179 10.57 12.39 -6.61
N LYS A 180 9.48 12.69 -7.30
CA LYS A 180 8.33 11.79 -7.46
C LYS A 180 8.59 10.75 -8.56
N PHE A 181 8.38 9.48 -8.24
CA PHE A 181 8.41 8.34 -9.15
C PHE A 181 7.03 7.66 -9.24
N ASN A 182 6.78 6.95 -10.34
CA ASN A 182 5.53 6.20 -10.55
C ASN A 182 5.49 4.85 -9.79
N GLY A 183 6.02 4.83 -8.57
CA GLY A 183 6.04 3.67 -7.69
C GLY A 183 7.38 3.50 -6.97
N PRO A 184 7.44 2.59 -5.99
CA PRO A 184 8.63 2.41 -5.16
C PRO A 184 9.80 1.73 -5.89
N ALA A 185 9.55 0.85 -6.86
CA ALA A 185 10.60 0.13 -7.58
C ALA A 185 11.52 1.10 -8.39
N PRO A 186 11.01 2.01 -9.24
CA PRO A 186 11.87 2.99 -9.90
C PRO A 186 12.50 3.99 -8.92
N ALA A 187 11.86 4.30 -7.79
CA ALA A 187 12.42 5.15 -6.76
C ALA A 187 13.68 4.54 -6.12
N VAL A 188 13.63 3.28 -5.69
CA VAL A 188 14.81 2.62 -5.11
C VAL A 188 15.92 2.38 -6.14
N ALA A 189 15.55 2.11 -7.40
CA ALA A 189 16.50 1.97 -8.49
C ALA A 189 17.28 3.28 -8.74
N SER A 190 16.61 4.43 -8.62
CA SER A 190 17.26 5.75 -8.70
C SER A 190 18.32 5.93 -7.60
N VAL A 191 18.04 5.47 -6.36
CA VAL A 191 19.01 5.55 -5.26
C VAL A 191 20.19 4.60 -5.49
N ALA A 192 19.91 3.37 -5.96
CA ALA A 192 20.94 2.38 -6.26
C ALA A 192 21.85 2.81 -7.42
N GLY A 193 21.32 3.62 -8.34
CA GLY A 193 22.04 4.15 -9.51
C GLY A 193 22.70 5.52 -9.28
N TYR A 194 22.59 6.10 -8.09
CA TYR A 194 23.18 7.40 -7.79
C TYR A 194 24.71 7.37 -7.94
N ASP A 195 25.27 8.27 -8.75
CA ASP A 195 26.69 8.35 -9.05
C ASP A 195 27.38 9.67 -8.60
N GLY A 196 26.62 10.50 -7.90
CA GLY A 196 27.03 11.85 -7.47
C GLY A 196 26.48 12.96 -8.37
N ARG A 197 25.88 12.62 -9.54
CA ARG A 197 25.27 13.56 -10.48
C ARG A 197 23.89 13.09 -10.95
N LEU A 198 23.76 11.80 -11.29
CA LEU A 198 22.51 11.17 -11.74
C LEU A 198 21.89 10.34 -10.62
N GLY A 199 20.58 10.24 -10.62
CA GLY A 199 19.82 9.55 -9.60
C GLY A 199 19.52 10.44 -8.39
N THR A 200 19.08 9.81 -7.30
CA THR A 200 18.79 10.47 -6.02
C THR A 200 19.67 9.88 -4.92
N GLU A 201 20.25 10.72 -4.07
CA GLU A 201 21.14 10.25 -3.00
C GLU A 201 20.38 9.47 -1.93
N PHE A 202 19.13 9.87 -1.66
CA PHE A 202 18.25 9.28 -0.65
C PHE A 202 16.93 8.84 -1.25
N GLY A 203 16.21 7.98 -0.52
CA GLY A 203 14.85 7.61 -0.86
C GLY A 203 14.07 7.07 0.33
N ILE A 204 12.74 7.15 0.25
CA ILE A 204 11.83 6.58 1.23
C ILE A 204 10.86 5.66 0.49
N MET A 205 10.79 4.40 0.92
CA MET A 205 9.95 3.38 0.28
C MET A 205 9.66 2.20 1.22
N PRO A 206 8.71 1.31 0.89
CA PRO A 206 8.48 0.10 1.68
C PRO A 206 9.72 -0.79 1.69
N ILE A 207 10.08 -1.32 2.86
CA ILE A 207 11.20 -2.27 2.95
C ILE A 207 10.97 -3.52 2.11
N ALA A 208 9.73 -3.97 1.94
CA ALA A 208 9.38 -5.08 1.07
C ALA A 208 9.91 -4.92 -0.38
N VAL A 209 10.03 -3.69 -0.86
CA VAL A 209 10.56 -3.38 -2.20
C VAL A 209 12.07 -3.08 -2.17
N ALA A 210 12.55 -2.44 -1.11
CA ALA A 210 13.96 -2.07 -0.99
C ALA A 210 14.87 -3.24 -0.56
N LYS A 211 14.32 -4.25 0.15
CA LYS A 211 15.05 -5.35 0.78
C LYS A 211 16.07 -6.03 -0.15
N PRO A 212 15.75 -6.43 -1.39
CA PRO A 212 16.73 -7.08 -2.26
C PRO A 212 17.96 -6.22 -2.56
N LEU A 213 17.79 -4.90 -2.68
CA LEU A 213 18.88 -3.97 -2.94
C LEU A 213 19.68 -3.63 -1.67
N VAL A 214 19.03 -3.65 -0.49
CA VAL A 214 19.70 -3.52 0.82
C VAL A 214 20.59 -4.74 1.07
N GLU A 215 20.04 -5.95 0.89
CA GLU A 215 20.78 -7.20 1.09
C GLU A 215 21.93 -7.39 0.08
N ALA A 216 21.73 -6.91 -1.14
CA ALA A 216 22.79 -6.89 -2.16
C ALA A 216 23.84 -5.77 -1.96
N GLY A 217 23.71 -4.96 -0.89
CA GLY A 217 24.63 -3.84 -0.62
C GLY A 217 24.61 -2.73 -1.68
N ARG A 218 23.51 -2.60 -2.45
CA ARG A 218 23.35 -1.57 -3.51
C ARG A 218 22.79 -0.27 -2.96
N VAL A 219 22.05 -0.33 -1.85
CA VAL A 219 21.59 0.81 -1.06
C VAL A 219 21.77 0.49 0.43
N ARG A 220 21.90 1.53 1.25
CA ARG A 220 22.01 1.39 2.71
C ARG A 220 20.69 1.76 3.37
N ALA A 221 20.16 0.88 4.23
CA ALA A 221 19.04 1.22 5.12
C ALA A 221 19.54 2.11 6.25
N ILE A 222 18.95 3.29 6.42
CA ILE A 222 19.33 4.26 7.47
C ILE A 222 18.38 4.18 8.66
N GLY A 223 17.07 4.00 8.44
CA GLY A 223 16.11 3.94 9.53
C GLY A 223 14.69 3.58 9.05
N PHE A 224 13.91 2.97 9.95
CA PHE A 224 12.54 2.54 9.69
C PHE A 224 11.50 3.46 10.31
N THR A 225 10.39 3.68 9.61
CA THR A 225 9.17 4.24 10.22
C THR A 225 8.52 3.24 11.16
N GLY A 226 7.61 3.74 12.03
CA GLY A 226 6.88 2.90 12.96
C GLY A 226 7.56 2.76 14.31
N THR A 227 7.03 1.84 15.14
CA THR A 227 7.44 1.67 16.54
C THR A 227 8.12 0.35 16.82
N ARG A 228 8.09 -0.59 15.86
CA ARG A 228 8.58 -1.96 16.00
C ARG A 228 9.93 -2.13 15.29
N LYS A 229 10.93 -2.66 15.98
CA LYS A 229 12.19 -3.09 15.35
C LYS A 229 11.95 -4.28 14.44
N MET A 230 12.68 -4.34 13.34
CA MET A 230 12.60 -5.43 12.37
C MET A 230 13.66 -6.48 12.71
N SER A 231 13.24 -7.73 12.90
CA SER A 231 14.14 -8.85 13.23
C SER A 231 15.19 -9.13 12.15
N GLN A 232 14.81 -8.90 10.88
CA GLN A 232 15.69 -9.06 9.72
C GLN A 232 16.74 -7.95 9.59
N PHE A 233 16.54 -6.82 10.29
CA PHE A 233 17.43 -5.65 10.26
C PHE A 233 17.63 -5.09 11.66
N PRO A 234 18.22 -5.90 12.60
CA PRO A 234 18.29 -5.54 14.02
C PRO A 234 19.10 -4.28 14.31
N ASP A 235 20.08 -3.98 13.44
CA ASP A 235 21.00 -2.85 13.59
C ASP A 235 20.46 -1.55 12.98
N VAL A 236 19.37 -1.62 12.18
CA VAL A 236 18.77 -0.43 11.60
C VAL A 236 17.84 0.25 12.59
N PRO A 237 18.09 1.54 12.95
CA PRO A 237 17.34 2.23 13.99
C PRO A 237 15.93 2.62 13.52
N LEU A 238 15.10 3.09 14.45
CA LEU A 238 13.78 3.63 14.17
C LEU A 238 13.85 5.16 13.99
N LEU A 239 13.21 5.65 12.94
CA LEU A 239 13.12 7.10 12.66
C LEU A 239 12.34 7.87 13.73
N LYS A 240 11.51 7.20 14.55
CA LYS A 240 10.78 7.84 15.66
C LYS A 240 11.71 8.52 16.69
N ASP A 241 12.96 8.10 16.77
CA ASP A 241 13.92 8.64 17.73
C ASP A 241 14.42 10.03 17.30
N VAL A 242 14.40 10.33 15.98
CA VAL A 242 14.74 11.63 15.40
C VAL A 242 13.52 12.42 14.90
N ALA A 243 12.40 11.74 14.65
CA ALA A 243 11.14 12.30 14.18
C ALA A 243 9.96 11.68 14.96
N PRO A 244 9.72 12.11 16.22
CA PRO A 244 8.66 11.57 17.05
C PRO A 244 7.29 11.64 16.36
N GLY A 245 6.55 10.53 16.39
CA GLY A 245 5.24 10.40 15.74
C GLY A 245 5.27 9.94 14.29
N ILE A 246 6.43 9.64 13.70
CA ILE A 246 6.54 9.07 12.35
C ILE A 246 6.10 7.59 12.35
N ASN A 247 4.80 7.37 12.28
CA ASN A 247 4.18 6.04 12.28
C ASN A 247 3.42 5.81 10.96
N VAL A 248 4.14 5.95 9.85
CA VAL A 248 3.61 5.80 8.48
C VAL A 248 4.02 4.44 7.92
N TYR A 249 3.07 3.73 7.33
CA TYR A 249 3.28 2.45 6.66
C TYR A 249 2.78 2.51 5.22
N ALA A 250 3.38 1.74 4.33
CA ALA A 250 2.72 1.34 3.10
C ALA A 250 1.75 0.21 3.44
N ALA A 251 0.47 0.42 3.21
CA ALA A 251 -0.59 -0.54 3.51
C ALA A 251 -1.48 -0.72 2.28
N TRP A 252 -1.98 -1.93 2.08
CA TRP A 252 -2.69 -2.35 0.88
C TRP A 252 -3.90 -3.21 1.21
N SER A 253 -4.92 -3.08 0.38
CA SER A 253 -6.15 -3.88 0.45
C SER A 253 -6.55 -4.44 -0.90
N LEU A 254 -7.51 -5.34 -0.88
CA LEU A 254 -8.32 -5.73 -2.01
C LEU A 254 -9.67 -5.02 -1.89
N GLU A 255 -10.12 -4.43 -2.99
CA GLU A 255 -11.39 -3.73 -3.08
C GLU A 255 -12.16 -4.12 -4.33
N LEU A 256 -13.47 -3.94 -4.27
CA LEU A 256 -14.43 -4.15 -5.33
C LEU A 256 -15.14 -2.85 -5.70
N PRO A 257 -15.72 -2.72 -6.90
CA PRO A 257 -16.55 -1.58 -7.25
C PRO A 257 -17.72 -1.40 -6.29
N LYS A 258 -18.13 -0.16 -6.08
CA LYS A 258 -19.27 0.16 -5.23
C LYS A 258 -20.55 -0.58 -5.68
N GLY A 259 -21.28 -1.13 -4.71
CA GLY A 259 -22.52 -1.86 -4.98
C GLY A 259 -22.32 -3.29 -5.48
N THR A 260 -21.10 -3.83 -5.40
CA THR A 260 -20.88 -5.27 -5.61
C THR A 260 -21.72 -6.07 -4.64
N ALA A 261 -22.38 -7.12 -5.15
CA ALA A 261 -23.30 -7.96 -4.39
C ALA A 261 -22.61 -8.60 -3.16
N PRO A 262 -23.32 -8.74 -2.02
CA PRO A 262 -22.71 -9.21 -0.77
C PRO A 262 -22.11 -10.61 -0.84
N ASP A 263 -22.66 -11.51 -1.65
CA ASP A 263 -22.13 -12.87 -1.86
C ASP A 263 -20.79 -12.85 -2.59
N ILE A 264 -20.59 -11.94 -3.55
CA ILE A 264 -19.32 -11.70 -4.24
C ILE A 264 -18.28 -11.18 -3.24
N VAL A 265 -18.63 -10.15 -2.44
CA VAL A 265 -17.76 -9.60 -1.41
C VAL A 265 -17.35 -10.68 -0.40
N ALA A 266 -18.33 -11.49 0.04
CA ALA A 266 -18.10 -12.58 0.99
C ALA A 266 -17.14 -13.65 0.43
N TRP A 267 -17.27 -14.00 -0.86
CA TRP A 267 -16.36 -14.93 -1.51
C TRP A 267 -14.92 -14.41 -1.47
N TYR A 268 -14.66 -13.20 -1.95
CA TYR A 268 -13.33 -12.61 -1.91
C TYR A 268 -12.78 -12.50 -0.49
N GLN A 269 -13.57 -11.99 0.43
CA GLN A 269 -13.18 -11.83 1.83
C GLN A 269 -12.82 -13.17 2.46
N GLN A 270 -13.61 -14.23 2.24
CA GLN A 270 -13.34 -15.57 2.78
C GLN A 270 -12.07 -16.16 2.18
N GLN A 271 -11.93 -16.16 0.84
CA GLN A 271 -10.77 -16.77 0.18
C GLN A 271 -9.47 -16.08 0.58
N PHE A 272 -9.45 -14.75 0.51
CA PHE A 272 -8.24 -13.98 0.80
C PHE A 272 -7.92 -13.92 2.30
N SER A 273 -8.90 -13.83 3.20
CA SER A 273 -8.61 -13.89 4.64
C SER A 273 -8.10 -15.26 5.07
N THR A 274 -8.58 -16.34 4.45
CA THR A 274 -8.04 -17.69 4.68
C THR A 274 -6.60 -17.79 4.19
N ALA A 275 -6.31 -17.28 2.99
CA ALA A 275 -4.96 -17.25 2.44
C ALA A 275 -4.00 -16.42 3.29
N ILE A 276 -4.44 -15.26 3.79
CA ILE A 276 -3.64 -14.37 4.67
C ILE A 276 -3.25 -15.08 5.97
N LYS A 277 -4.15 -15.89 6.54
CA LYS A 277 -3.90 -16.67 7.76
C LYS A 277 -3.11 -17.95 7.54
N SER A 278 -2.79 -18.29 6.30
CA SER A 278 -2.03 -19.51 6.00
C SER A 278 -0.57 -19.39 6.48
N ARG A 279 0.03 -20.54 6.80
CA ARG A 279 1.46 -20.62 7.11
C ARG A 279 2.32 -20.09 5.97
N GLU A 280 1.95 -20.40 4.74
CA GLU A 280 2.69 -20.01 3.54
C GLU A 280 2.74 -18.48 3.37
N TYR A 281 1.63 -17.78 3.65
CA TYR A 281 1.62 -16.32 3.62
C TYR A 281 2.35 -15.71 4.80
N ALA A 282 2.28 -16.34 5.99
CA ALA A 282 3.04 -15.91 7.17
C ALA A 282 4.56 -15.95 6.92
N GLU A 283 5.06 -17.02 6.28
CA GLU A 283 6.46 -17.15 5.88
C GLU A 283 6.87 -16.10 4.84
N TRP A 284 5.98 -15.82 3.88
CA TRP A 284 6.20 -14.75 2.90
C TRP A 284 6.20 -13.37 3.56
N MET A 285 5.27 -13.09 4.46
CA MET A 285 5.21 -11.82 5.19
C MET A 285 6.47 -11.59 6.02
N ASP A 286 6.92 -12.59 6.76
CA ASP A 286 8.18 -12.50 7.52
C ASP A 286 9.34 -12.19 6.59
N SER A 287 9.49 -12.95 5.51
CA SER A 287 10.56 -12.75 4.53
C SER A 287 10.56 -11.37 3.87
N ASN A 288 9.40 -10.73 3.73
CA ASN A 288 9.23 -9.42 3.06
C ASN A 288 8.99 -8.26 4.04
N VAL A 289 9.06 -8.50 5.34
CA VAL A 289 8.80 -7.48 6.38
C VAL A 289 7.41 -6.85 6.20
N VAL A 290 6.41 -7.71 6.02
CA VAL A 290 5.00 -7.36 5.92
C VAL A 290 4.27 -7.90 7.15
N PHE A 291 3.24 -7.22 7.62
CA PHE A 291 2.39 -7.66 8.72
C PHE A 291 0.98 -7.11 8.56
N TYR A 292 0.04 -7.63 9.30
CA TYR A 292 -1.35 -7.14 9.40
C TYR A 292 -1.82 -7.20 10.84
N GLU A 293 -2.99 -6.67 11.10
CA GLU A 293 -3.72 -6.83 12.36
C GLU A 293 -5.05 -7.54 12.09
N ASP A 294 -5.42 -8.50 12.93
CA ASP A 294 -6.59 -9.35 12.71
C ASP A 294 -7.90 -8.57 12.50
N ALA A 295 -8.02 -7.42 13.13
CA ALA A 295 -9.16 -6.53 12.94
C ALA A 295 -9.32 -6.04 11.47
N GLU A 296 -8.22 -5.96 10.72
CA GLU A 296 -8.17 -5.47 9.33
C GLU A 296 -8.59 -6.54 8.31
N LEU A 297 -8.83 -7.78 8.74
CA LEU A 297 -9.27 -8.88 7.88
C LEU A 297 -10.77 -8.85 7.56
N THR A 298 -11.49 -7.86 8.05
CA THR A 298 -12.91 -7.64 7.74
C THR A 298 -13.11 -6.29 7.04
N PRO A 299 -14.13 -6.15 6.19
CA PRO A 299 -14.45 -4.85 5.56
C PRO A 299 -14.59 -3.71 6.57
N ALA A 300 -15.28 -3.96 7.69
CA ALA A 300 -15.49 -2.95 8.73
C ALA A 300 -14.19 -2.57 9.46
N GLY A 301 -13.33 -3.54 9.74
CA GLY A 301 -12.04 -3.29 10.39
C GLY A 301 -11.07 -2.56 9.46
N LEU A 302 -11.06 -2.92 8.18
CA LEU A 302 -10.30 -2.23 7.15
C LEU A 302 -10.75 -0.77 7.01
N ARG A 303 -12.07 -0.52 6.97
CA ARG A 303 -12.64 0.85 6.94
C ARG A 303 -12.22 1.66 8.16
N LYS A 304 -12.28 1.08 9.35
CA LYS A 304 -11.83 1.73 10.60
C LYS A 304 -10.36 2.12 10.55
N GLN A 305 -9.50 1.28 9.97
CA GLN A 305 -8.09 1.60 9.76
C GLN A 305 -7.93 2.82 8.84
N MET A 306 -8.63 2.82 7.69
CA MET A 306 -8.57 3.95 6.75
C MET A 306 -9.11 5.25 7.35
N ASP A 307 -10.19 5.19 8.12
CA ASP A 307 -10.70 6.35 8.87
C ASP A 307 -9.67 6.88 9.87
N SER A 308 -8.94 5.99 10.52
CA SER A 308 -7.86 6.38 11.43
C SER A 308 -6.71 7.07 10.71
N LEU A 309 -6.30 6.55 9.54
CA LEU A 309 -5.28 7.20 8.69
C LEU A 309 -5.72 8.60 8.28
N ARG A 310 -6.95 8.76 7.80
CA ARG A 310 -7.51 10.06 7.41
C ARG A 310 -7.50 11.05 8.58
N ARG A 311 -8.04 10.65 9.73
CA ARG A 311 -8.07 11.52 10.93
C ARG A 311 -6.67 11.95 11.39
N THR A 312 -5.69 11.07 11.27
CA THR A 312 -4.32 11.33 11.73
C THR A 312 -3.55 12.22 10.76
N PHE A 313 -3.62 11.94 9.48
CA PHE A 313 -2.69 12.52 8.51
C PHE A 313 -3.26 13.68 7.69
N LEU A 314 -4.57 13.71 7.36
CA LEU A 314 -5.14 14.82 6.61
C LEU A 314 -4.87 16.19 7.24
N PRO A 315 -5.15 16.41 8.54
CA PRO A 315 -4.92 17.72 9.16
C PRO A 315 -3.44 18.14 9.16
N VAL A 316 -2.53 17.16 9.23
CA VAL A 316 -1.08 17.43 9.18
C VAL A 316 -0.68 17.88 7.79
N LEU A 317 -1.12 17.16 6.76
CA LEU A 317 -0.75 17.43 5.37
C LEU A 317 -1.41 18.72 4.83
N GLU A 318 -2.65 19.02 5.25
CA GLU A 318 -3.34 20.29 4.94
C GLU A 318 -2.59 21.50 5.52
N ARG A 319 -2.08 21.38 6.76
CA ARG A 319 -1.31 22.45 7.39
C ARG A 319 0.03 22.72 6.70
N LEU A 320 0.63 21.70 6.11
CA LEU A 320 1.92 21.82 5.42
C LEU A 320 1.79 22.55 4.06
N ASP A 321 0.56 22.79 3.60
CA ASP A 321 0.21 23.52 2.34
C ASP A 321 1.05 23.11 1.12
N LEU A 322 1.21 21.79 0.96
CA LEU A 322 2.05 21.20 -0.10
C LEU A 322 1.38 21.22 -1.47
N SER A 323 0.20 21.84 -1.60
CA SER A 323 -0.52 21.97 -2.87
C SER A 323 0.01 23.09 -3.76
N LYS A 324 0.94 23.89 -3.27
CA LYS A 324 1.52 25.06 -3.96
C LYS A 324 2.89 24.81 -4.61
N GLU A 325 3.40 23.58 -4.54
CA GLU A 325 4.69 23.20 -5.15
C GLU A 325 4.52 22.53 -6.51
#